data_104fc45ebc9dd21e1de61c0de430aefa
#
_entry.id   104fc45ebc9dd21e1de61c0de430aefa
#
_cell.length_a   1.000
_cell.length_b   1.000
_cell.length_c   1.000
_cell.angle_alpha   90.00
_cell.angle_beta   90.00
_cell.angle_gamma   90.00
#
_symmetry.space_group_name_H-M   'P 1'
#
loop_
_entity.id
_entity.type
_entity.pdbx_description
1 polymer ?
#
loop_
_entity_poly.entity_id
_entity_poly.type
_entity_poly.pdbx_seq_one_letter_code
_entity_poly.pdbx_strand_id
1 'polypeptide(L)'
;MQVEERPISIFGAQSRAIAESVICAANKAAALHRAYAGEEMGKRSSCDTSGLDANEEFARRHGFSGTPVMVRASDGAVLQGYRSAPELRAFLSASVAQGGAR
;
A
#
# COMPACT_ATOMS: atom_id res chain seq x y z
N MET A 1 13.87 -8.87 -3.82
CA MET A 1 13.08 -7.73 -3.33
C MET A 1 11.76 -8.23 -2.78
N GLN A 2 11.39 -7.76 -1.61
CA GLN A 2 10.10 -8.08 -1.01
C GLN A 2 9.26 -6.81 -0.95
N VAL A 3 7.98 -6.95 -1.30
CA VAL A 3 7.04 -5.84 -1.26
C VAL A 3 5.87 -6.26 -0.36
N GLU A 4 5.57 -5.43 0.63
CA GLU A 4 4.39 -5.58 1.46
C GLU A 4 3.43 -4.46 1.11
N GLU A 5 2.24 -4.82 0.66
CA GLU A 5 1.22 -3.84 0.30
C GLU A 5 0.25 -3.66 1.45
N ARG A 6 0.06 -2.41 1.88
CA ARG A 6 -0.84 -2.04 2.97
C ARG A 6 -1.92 -1.12 2.41
N PRO A 7 -3.11 -1.63 2.15
CA PRO A 7 -4.17 -0.79 1.59
C PRO A 7 -4.64 0.28 2.56
N ILE A 8 -4.95 1.44 2.00
CA ILE A 8 -5.63 2.53 2.72
C ILE A 8 -6.77 3.04 1.85
N SER A 9 -7.75 3.66 2.47
CA SER A 9 -8.88 4.27 1.76
C SER A 9 -8.84 5.78 1.96
N ILE A 10 -8.62 6.52 0.86
CA ILE A 10 -8.53 7.98 0.90
C ILE A 10 -9.69 8.67 0.16
N PHE A 11 -10.53 7.92 -0.49
CA PHE A 11 -11.65 8.44 -1.28
C PHE A 11 -13.01 8.10 -0.68
N GLY A 12 -13.10 7.95 0.63
CA GLY A 12 -14.34 7.75 1.34
C GLY A 12 -14.85 6.32 1.39
N ALA A 13 -16.15 6.17 1.62
CA ALA A 13 -16.78 4.87 1.91
C ALA A 13 -16.63 3.86 0.78
N GLN A 14 -16.68 4.28 -0.47
CA GLN A 14 -16.53 3.37 -1.60
C GLN A 14 -15.11 2.81 -1.66
N SER A 15 -14.11 3.63 -1.46
CA SER A 15 -12.71 3.21 -1.39
C SER A 15 -12.50 2.25 -0.22
N ARG A 16 -13.10 2.55 0.93
CA ARG A 16 -13.03 1.68 2.10
C ARG A 16 -13.64 0.31 1.83
N ALA A 17 -14.78 0.26 1.16
CA ALA A 17 -15.44 -1.00 0.84
C ALA A 17 -14.58 -1.88 -0.08
N ILE A 18 -13.92 -1.28 -1.06
CA ILE A 18 -13.02 -2.00 -1.95
C ILE A 18 -11.82 -2.56 -1.17
N ALA A 19 -11.21 -1.73 -0.32
CA ALA A 19 -10.08 -2.17 0.50
C ALA A 19 -10.46 -3.33 1.43
N GLU A 20 -11.64 -3.26 2.04
CA GLU A 20 -12.14 -4.35 2.88
C GLU A 20 -12.37 -5.63 2.08
N SER A 21 -12.88 -5.51 0.85
CA SER A 21 -13.07 -6.67 -0.03
C SER A 21 -11.74 -7.36 -0.34
N VAL A 22 -10.67 -6.61 -0.52
CA VAL A 22 -9.35 -7.16 -0.76
C VAL A 22 -8.82 -7.90 0.46
N ILE A 23 -8.82 -7.26 1.62
CA ILE A 23 -8.22 -7.88 2.82
C ILE A 23 -9.04 -9.04 3.36
N CYS A 24 -10.33 -9.09 3.07
CA CYS A 24 -11.20 -10.19 3.48
C CYS A 24 -11.29 -11.30 2.44
N ALA A 25 -10.64 -11.16 1.30
CA ALA A 25 -10.64 -12.17 0.25
C ALA A 25 -9.78 -13.38 0.63
N ALA A 26 -10.18 -14.56 0.20
CA ALA A 26 -9.38 -15.77 0.39
C ALA A 26 -8.05 -15.68 -0.35
N ASN A 27 -8.06 -15.12 -1.57
CA ASN A 27 -6.86 -14.85 -2.33
C ASN A 27 -6.71 -13.35 -2.47
N LYS A 28 -5.94 -12.75 -1.57
CA LYS A 28 -5.79 -11.29 -1.51
C LYS A 28 -5.09 -10.72 -2.74
N ALA A 29 -4.10 -11.40 -3.26
CA ALA A 29 -3.38 -10.95 -4.45
C ALA A 29 -4.31 -10.89 -5.67
N ALA A 30 -5.12 -11.91 -5.89
CA ALA A 30 -6.08 -11.91 -6.99
C ALA A 30 -7.13 -10.82 -6.82
N ALA A 31 -7.61 -10.63 -5.59
CA ALA A 31 -8.58 -9.56 -5.29
C ALA A 31 -7.99 -8.18 -5.55
N LEU A 32 -6.74 -7.96 -5.18
CA LEU A 32 -6.05 -6.70 -5.41
C LEU A 32 -5.92 -6.40 -6.90
N HIS A 33 -5.55 -7.40 -7.70
CA HIS A 33 -5.49 -7.25 -9.16
C HIS A 33 -6.84 -6.88 -9.76
N ARG A 34 -7.92 -7.51 -9.28
CA ARG A 34 -9.27 -7.16 -9.75
C ARG A 34 -9.64 -5.72 -9.37
N ALA A 35 -9.27 -5.30 -8.17
CA ALA A 35 -9.53 -3.93 -7.72
C ALA A 35 -8.80 -2.92 -8.60
N TYR A 36 -7.54 -3.17 -8.92
CA TYR A 36 -6.77 -2.29 -9.80
C TYR A 36 -7.32 -2.26 -11.23
N ALA A 37 -7.91 -3.36 -11.67
CA ALA A 37 -8.53 -3.42 -12.99
C ALA A 37 -9.91 -2.73 -13.03
N GLY A 38 -10.39 -2.24 -11.90
CA GLY A 38 -11.70 -1.60 -11.83
C GLY A 38 -12.86 -2.57 -11.88
N GLU A 39 -12.63 -3.85 -11.63
CA GLU A 39 -13.67 -4.86 -11.66
C GLU A 39 -14.55 -4.80 -10.40
N GLU A 40 -15.78 -5.21 -10.56
CA GLU A 40 -16.69 -5.31 -9.44
C GLU A 40 -16.23 -6.40 -8.48
N MET A 41 -16.15 -6.07 -7.20
CA MET A 41 -15.56 -6.98 -6.20
C MET A 41 -16.54 -8.03 -5.68
N GLY A 42 -17.81 -7.95 -6.05
CA GLY A 42 -18.81 -8.89 -5.60
C GLY A 42 -19.14 -8.72 -4.12
N LYS A 43 -19.77 -9.75 -3.55
CA LYS A 43 -20.16 -9.74 -2.16
C LYS A 43 -18.94 -9.94 -1.27
N ARG A 44 -18.75 -9.02 -0.33
CA ARG A 44 -17.64 -9.05 0.61
C ARG A 44 -17.87 -10.07 1.71
N SER A 45 -16.84 -10.86 2.02
CA SER A 45 -16.81 -11.66 3.24
C SER A 45 -16.50 -10.78 4.44
N SER A 46 -17.07 -11.11 5.59
CA SER A 46 -16.74 -10.40 6.83
C SER A 46 -15.43 -10.93 7.40
N CYS A 47 -14.59 -10.02 7.84
CA CYS A 47 -13.36 -10.36 8.54
C CYS A 47 -12.93 -9.20 9.43
N ASP A 48 -11.85 -9.40 10.19
CA ASP A 48 -11.28 -8.35 11.00
C ASP A 48 -10.58 -7.32 10.10
N THR A 49 -11.08 -6.09 10.10
CA THR A 49 -10.54 -4.98 9.30
C THR A 49 -9.70 -4.01 10.12
N SER A 50 -9.32 -4.38 11.34
CA SER A 50 -8.53 -3.51 12.21
C SER A 50 -7.15 -3.18 11.63
N GLY A 51 -6.58 -4.07 10.83
CA GLY A 51 -5.32 -3.80 10.13
C GLY A 51 -5.44 -2.63 9.15
N LEU A 52 -6.58 -2.53 8.49
CA LEU A 52 -6.84 -1.39 7.59
C LEU A 52 -6.96 -0.09 8.37
N ASP A 53 -7.62 -0.11 9.52
CA ASP A 53 -7.70 1.06 10.41
C ASP A 53 -6.30 1.49 10.85
N ALA A 54 -5.45 0.54 11.21
CA ALA A 54 -4.07 0.81 11.61
C ALA A 54 -3.27 1.45 10.47
N ASN A 55 -3.43 0.95 9.24
CA ASN A 55 -2.77 1.52 8.08
C ASN A 55 -3.20 2.96 7.82
N GLU A 56 -4.49 3.24 7.95
CA GLU A 56 -5.03 4.58 7.75
C GLU A 56 -4.56 5.54 8.84
N GLU A 57 -4.50 5.08 10.09
CA GLU A 57 -3.97 5.86 11.20
C GLU A 57 -2.50 6.19 10.98
N PHE A 58 -1.71 5.21 10.55
CA PHE A 58 -0.30 5.41 10.22
C PHE A 58 -0.14 6.47 9.14
N ALA A 59 -0.92 6.38 8.06
CA ALA A 59 -0.88 7.33 6.96
C ALA A 59 -1.22 8.74 7.43
N ARG A 60 -2.24 8.88 8.26
CA ARG A 60 -2.66 10.17 8.79
C ARG A 60 -1.58 10.78 9.68
N ARG A 61 -0.99 9.98 10.57
CA ARG A 61 0.05 10.45 11.49
C ARG A 61 1.31 10.91 10.77
N HIS A 62 1.61 10.33 9.62
CA HIS A 62 2.80 10.66 8.84
C HIS A 62 2.50 11.64 7.70
N GLY A 63 1.29 12.17 7.64
CA GLY A 63 0.91 13.18 6.64
C GLY A 63 0.85 12.67 5.22
N PHE A 64 0.57 11.38 5.02
CA PHE A 64 0.39 10.83 3.68
C PHE A 64 -0.96 11.26 3.13
N SER A 65 -0.95 12.11 2.11
CA SER A 65 -2.16 12.71 1.55
C SER A 65 -2.62 12.08 0.25
N GLY A 66 -1.89 11.11 -0.28
CA GLY A 66 -2.24 10.42 -1.52
C GLY A 66 -1.56 9.08 -1.62
N THR A 67 -1.80 8.40 -2.74
CA THR A 67 -1.21 7.09 -3.02
C THR A 67 -0.62 7.06 -4.42
N PRO A 68 0.32 6.16 -4.69
CA PRO A 68 0.96 5.26 -3.74
C PRO A 68 1.98 5.97 -2.84
N VAL A 69 2.25 5.40 -1.69
CA VAL A 69 3.34 5.81 -0.82
C VAL A 69 4.21 4.58 -0.57
N MET A 70 5.51 4.74 -0.75
CA MET A 70 6.46 3.65 -0.54
C MET A 70 7.38 4.00 0.61
N VAL A 71 7.55 3.05 1.51
CA VAL A 71 8.45 3.18 2.66
C VAL A 71 9.55 2.14 2.50
N ARG A 72 10.80 2.59 2.51
CA ARG A 72 11.94 1.70 2.42
C ARG A 72 12.24 1.15 3.82
N ALA A 73 12.14 -0.17 3.95
CA ALA A 73 12.22 -0.82 5.27
C ALA A 73 13.58 -0.63 5.93
N SER A 74 14.65 -0.53 5.14
CA SER A 74 16.01 -0.46 5.68
C SER A 74 16.29 0.80 6.49
N ASP A 75 15.65 1.92 6.16
CA ASP A 75 15.93 3.21 6.82
C ASP A 75 14.69 4.09 7.04
N GLY A 76 13.51 3.61 6.63
CA GLY A 76 12.28 4.37 6.76
C GLY A 76 12.11 5.51 5.78
N ALA A 77 12.97 5.60 4.77
CA ALA A 77 12.84 6.65 3.75
C ALA A 77 11.51 6.52 3.01
N VAL A 78 10.88 7.64 2.69
CA VAL A 78 9.53 7.68 2.12
C VAL A 78 9.59 8.30 0.73
N LEU A 79 8.87 7.68 -0.20
CA LEU A 79 8.68 8.19 -1.56
C LEU A 79 7.18 8.27 -1.81
N GLN A 80 6.67 9.46 -2.05
CA GLN A 80 5.26 9.69 -2.27
C GLN A 80 4.95 9.88 -3.75
N GLY A 81 3.83 9.27 -4.18
CA GLY A 81 3.37 9.36 -5.55
C GLY A 81 3.97 8.29 -6.46
N TYR A 82 3.43 8.23 -7.67
CA TYR A 82 3.86 7.25 -8.66
C TYR A 82 5.31 7.49 -9.08
N ARG A 83 6.05 6.40 -9.23
CA ARG A 83 7.40 6.41 -9.81
C ARG A 83 7.54 5.25 -10.79
N SER A 84 8.36 5.43 -11.81
CA SER A 84 8.67 4.39 -12.78
C SER A 84 9.48 3.26 -12.12
N ALA A 85 9.53 2.11 -12.77
CA ALA A 85 10.32 0.99 -12.27
C ALA A 85 11.83 1.33 -12.12
N PRO A 86 12.48 2.04 -13.08
CA PRO A 86 13.86 2.48 -12.86
C PRO A 86 14.05 3.38 -11.66
N GLU A 87 13.10 4.30 -11.42
CA GLU A 87 13.16 5.18 -10.27
C GLU A 87 13.01 4.41 -8.96
N LEU A 88 12.13 3.42 -8.92
CA LEU A 88 11.95 2.56 -7.74
C LEU A 88 13.20 1.74 -7.46
N ARG A 89 13.84 1.21 -8.51
CA ARG A 89 15.10 0.49 -8.35
C ARG A 89 16.18 1.39 -7.77
N ALA A 90 16.29 2.61 -8.27
CA ALA A 90 17.26 3.57 -7.76
C ALA A 90 16.99 3.91 -6.29
N PHE A 91 15.73 4.10 -5.93
CA PHE A 91 15.33 4.35 -4.55
C PHE A 91 15.74 3.20 -3.63
N LEU A 92 15.49 1.96 -4.04
CA LEU A 92 15.82 0.78 -3.26
C LEU A 92 17.34 0.57 -3.15
N SER A 93 18.06 0.80 -4.24
CA SER A 93 19.52 0.65 -4.29
C SER A 93 20.24 1.73 -3.49
N ALA A 94 19.71 2.95 -3.49
CA ALA A 94 20.29 4.09 -2.76
C ALA A 94 20.38 3.81 -1.25
N SER A 95 19.43 3.05 -0.71
CA SER A 95 19.46 2.63 0.68
C SER A 95 20.76 1.88 1.03
N VAL A 96 21.12 0.92 0.19
CA VAL A 96 22.34 0.11 0.38
C VAL A 96 23.58 0.98 0.24
N ALA A 97 23.63 1.82 -0.79
CA ALA A 97 24.77 2.71 -1.04
C ALA A 97 24.95 3.71 0.09
N GLN A 98 23.87 4.33 0.55
CA GLN A 98 23.91 5.30 1.64
C GLN A 98 24.29 4.66 2.95
N GLY A 99 23.77 3.46 3.22
CA GLY A 99 24.12 2.70 4.42
C GLY A 99 25.60 2.36 4.44
N GLY A 100 26.16 1.99 3.30
CA GLY A 100 27.58 1.66 3.19
C GLY A 100 28.49 2.88 3.30
N ALA A 101 27.98 4.06 2.98
CA ALA A 101 28.76 5.31 3.02
C ALA A 101 28.80 5.99 4.39
N ARG A 102 27.97 5.55 5.31
CA ARG A 102 27.82 6.16 6.64
C ARG A 102 28.73 5.57 7.68
#